data_4fb2759fc830b84065f9f35ddd7e6210
#
_entry.id   4fb2759fc830b84065f9f35ddd7e6210
#
_cell.length_a   1.000
_cell.length_b   1.000
_cell.length_c   1.000
_cell.angle_alpha   90.00
_cell.angle_beta   90.00
_cell.angle_gamma   90.00
#
_symmetry.space_group_name_H-M   'P 1'
#
loop_
_entity.id
_entity.type
_entity.pdbx_description
1 polymer ?
#
loop_
_entity_poly.entity_id
_entity_poly.type
_entity_poly.pdbx_seq_one_letter_code
_entity_poly.pdbx_strand_id
1 'polypeptide(L)'
;MTRLHRRPARGALLEYRTYGGWSVQRPEHGTLGRFSPDMTRVLPDGRTVALTLRLDRAAYQLYREAGASHSQALHNALLCPAFAGRYGAAARGAWELELQAPPSDRVELVAMLWPQDDRDWPRGEVNLLEGRVGTGQTMTNLHWPDIDGVPQHAPAMIDLDVSQWHRYRVEVLPGRIRWAVDGRTVRTLETHHAPIDTPVHMVVQAGVNPAIQDGWRDNFEWEQTILFRPLRAPRGGQLS
;
A
#
# COMPACT_ATOMS: atom_id res chain seq x y z
N MET A 1 -5.67 0.57 17.53
CA MET A 1 -7.13 0.33 17.40
C MET A 1 -7.51 0.48 15.94
N THR A 2 -8.22 -0.49 15.39
CA THR A 2 -8.68 -0.47 13.99
C THR A 2 -10.07 0.17 13.97
N ARG A 3 -10.26 1.31 13.29
CA ARG A 3 -11.59 1.89 13.08
C ARG A 3 -12.21 1.27 11.84
N LEU A 4 -13.44 0.78 11.99
CA LEU A 4 -14.25 0.30 10.88
C LEU A 4 -15.12 1.46 10.39
N HIS A 5 -14.90 1.90 9.16
CA HIS A 5 -15.77 2.90 8.52
C HIS A 5 -16.80 2.17 7.67
N ARG A 6 -18.08 2.25 8.08
CA ARG A 6 -19.21 1.76 7.30
C ARG A 6 -19.86 2.93 6.59
N ARG A 7 -19.98 2.88 5.28
CA ARG A 7 -20.97 3.66 4.56
C ARG A 7 -22.05 2.74 4.03
N PRO A 8 -23.31 2.94 4.42
CA PRO A 8 -24.42 2.34 3.72
C PRO A 8 -24.76 3.21 2.52
N ALA A 9 -24.64 2.73 1.30
CA ALA A 9 -25.53 3.07 0.19
C ALA A 9 -25.08 2.40 -1.11
N ARG A 10 -26.01 1.78 -1.74
CA ARG A 10 -26.14 1.37 -3.15
C ARG A 10 -24.82 1.31 -3.94
N GLY A 11 -24.23 0.11 -4.02
CA GLY A 11 -23.02 -0.16 -4.79
C GLY A 11 -21.74 -0.14 -3.96
N ALA A 12 -21.78 -0.53 -2.70
CA ALA A 12 -20.69 -0.47 -1.73
C ALA A 12 -19.47 -1.31 -2.14
N LEU A 13 -18.56 -0.67 -2.89
CA LEU A 13 -17.18 -1.13 -3.06
C LEU A 13 -16.27 -0.72 -1.88
N LEU A 14 -16.80 -0.01 -0.85
CA LEU A 14 -15.98 0.63 0.18
C LEU A 14 -16.40 0.24 1.60
N GLU A 15 -16.27 -1.03 1.97
CA GLU A 15 -15.86 -1.32 3.33
C GLU A 15 -14.34 -1.35 3.37
N TYR A 16 -13.74 -0.50 4.17
CA TYR A 16 -12.31 -0.46 4.35
C TYR A 16 -11.94 -0.41 5.83
N ARG A 17 -10.78 -0.89 6.14
CA ARG A 17 -10.14 -0.70 7.43
C ARG A 17 -9.05 0.33 7.27
N THR A 18 -8.90 1.17 8.28
CA THR A 18 -7.71 1.98 8.45
C THR A 18 -6.89 1.37 9.58
N TYR A 19 -5.61 1.24 9.35
CA TYR A 19 -4.71 0.74 10.38
C TYR A 19 -4.29 1.89 11.28
N GLY A 20 -4.31 1.66 12.59
CA GLY A 20 -3.80 2.59 13.57
C GLY A 20 -3.04 1.86 14.67
N GLY A 21 -1.97 2.49 15.15
CA GLY A 21 -1.16 1.97 16.25
C GLY A 21 -0.09 0.94 15.84
N TRP A 22 0.04 0.63 14.56
CA TRP A 22 1.16 -0.16 14.05
C TRP A 22 2.28 0.80 13.64
N SER A 23 3.49 0.48 14.07
CA SER A 23 4.67 1.08 13.48
C SER A 23 4.78 0.59 12.05
N VAL A 24 4.90 1.50 11.08
CA VAL A 24 5.20 1.16 9.68
C VAL A 24 6.58 0.50 9.60
N GLN A 25 7.26 0.40 10.74
CA GLN A 25 8.64 -0.06 10.75
C GLN A 25 8.83 -1.39 11.41
N ARG A 26 9.44 -2.12 10.54
CA ARG A 26 10.71 -2.76 10.93
C ARG A 26 11.83 -1.97 10.26
N PRO A 27 12.90 -1.57 10.96
CA PRO A 27 14.04 -0.86 10.35
C PRO A 27 14.62 -1.59 9.13
N GLU A 28 14.44 -2.89 9.09
CA GLU A 28 14.81 -3.78 7.99
C GLU A 28 13.95 -3.62 6.72
N HIS A 29 12.79 -2.98 6.79
CA HIS A 29 11.89 -2.76 5.63
C HIS A 29 11.94 -1.35 5.05
N GLY A 30 12.74 -0.48 5.63
CA GLY A 30 13.13 0.76 4.98
C GLY A 30 12.07 1.85 4.85
N THR A 31 11.00 1.87 5.66
CA THR A 31 10.05 2.99 5.71
C THR A 31 9.99 3.65 7.07
N LEU A 32 9.73 4.96 7.11
CA LEU A 32 9.54 5.73 8.33
C LEU A 32 8.07 6.08 8.52
N GLY A 33 7.65 6.18 9.80
CA GLY A 33 6.34 6.68 10.19
C GLY A 33 5.48 5.66 10.93
N ARG A 34 4.27 6.07 11.28
CA ARG A 34 3.26 5.24 11.95
C ARG A 34 1.94 5.34 11.20
N PHE A 35 1.24 4.24 11.03
CA PHE A 35 -0.09 4.28 10.46
C PHE A 35 -1.08 4.98 11.40
N SER A 36 -1.82 5.93 10.85
CA SER A 36 -2.88 6.64 11.54
C SER A 36 -4.18 6.55 10.74
N PRO A 37 -5.31 6.17 11.39
CA PRO A 37 -6.61 6.11 10.75
C PRO A 37 -7.06 7.44 10.14
N ASP A 38 -6.63 8.55 10.75
CA ASP A 38 -7.02 9.91 10.33
C ASP A 38 -6.32 10.34 9.03
N MET A 39 -5.31 9.60 8.59
CA MET A 39 -4.57 9.83 7.34
C MET A 39 -5.25 9.21 6.12
N THR A 40 -6.39 8.54 6.29
CA THR A 40 -7.16 7.92 5.21
C THR A 40 -8.58 8.48 5.21
N ARG A 41 -9.00 9.11 4.10
CA ARG A 41 -10.31 9.75 3.99
C ARG A 41 -10.96 9.49 2.64
N VAL A 42 -12.25 9.10 2.65
CA VAL A 42 -13.08 9.10 1.44
C VAL A 42 -13.52 10.52 1.12
N LEU A 43 -13.29 10.96 -0.11
CA LEU A 43 -13.66 12.29 -0.58
C LEU A 43 -15.20 12.41 -0.78
N PRO A 44 -15.74 13.64 -0.92
CA PRO A 44 -17.19 13.87 -1.08
C PRO A 44 -17.82 13.16 -2.28
N ASP A 45 -17.06 12.83 -3.31
CA ASP A 45 -17.54 12.07 -4.48
C ASP A 45 -17.91 10.61 -4.14
N GLY A 46 -17.56 10.15 -2.93
CA GLY A 46 -17.84 8.82 -2.42
C GLY A 46 -17.07 7.68 -3.11
N ARG A 47 -16.11 8.01 -3.97
CA ARG A 47 -15.34 7.07 -4.80
C ARG A 47 -13.84 7.20 -4.62
N THR A 48 -13.36 8.43 -4.47
CA THR A 48 -11.94 8.73 -4.32
C THR A 48 -11.55 8.66 -2.86
N VAL A 49 -10.46 7.97 -2.59
CA VAL A 49 -9.82 7.90 -1.27
C VAL A 49 -8.57 8.74 -1.31
N ALA A 50 -8.44 9.65 -0.35
CA ALA A 50 -7.22 10.40 -0.11
C ALA A 50 -6.41 9.70 0.99
N LEU A 51 -5.16 9.41 0.68
CA LEU A 51 -4.15 8.86 1.58
C LEU A 51 -3.13 9.97 1.84
N THR A 52 -3.15 10.53 3.04
CA THR A 52 -2.29 11.67 3.40
C THR A 52 -1.16 11.23 4.31
N LEU A 53 0.06 11.55 3.93
CA LEU A 53 1.23 11.48 4.80
C LEU A 53 1.47 12.87 5.36
N ARG A 54 1.77 12.96 6.65
CA ARG A 54 2.01 14.25 7.31
C ARG A 54 3.04 14.13 8.41
N LEU A 55 3.90 15.13 8.53
CA LEU A 55 4.71 15.32 9.72
C LEU A 55 3.90 16.08 10.78
N ASP A 56 3.66 15.44 11.91
CA ASP A 56 3.14 16.10 13.10
C ASP A 56 4.29 16.83 13.82
N ARG A 57 4.44 18.10 13.49
CA ARG A 57 5.54 18.92 13.98
C ARG A 57 5.55 19.07 15.51
N ALA A 58 4.37 19.20 16.11
CA ALA A 58 4.27 19.33 17.57
C ALA A 58 4.74 18.05 18.26
N ALA A 59 4.31 16.90 17.75
CA ALA A 59 4.79 15.61 18.23
C ALA A 59 6.31 15.46 18.01
N TYR A 60 6.84 15.85 16.85
CA TYR A 60 8.27 15.80 16.57
C TYR A 60 9.08 16.60 17.61
N GLN A 61 8.66 17.84 17.90
CA GLN A 61 9.32 18.68 18.88
C GLN A 61 9.28 18.06 20.28
N LEU A 62 8.13 17.55 20.71
CA LEU A 62 7.98 16.88 22.01
C LEU A 62 8.94 15.69 22.15
N TYR A 63 9.09 14.86 21.10
CA TYR A 63 10.04 13.76 21.12
C TYR A 63 11.48 14.23 21.19
N ARG A 64 11.84 15.32 20.47
CA ARG A 64 13.18 15.92 20.54
C ARG A 64 13.50 16.48 21.94
N GLU A 65 12.56 17.17 22.55
CA GLU A 65 12.68 17.71 23.92
C GLU A 65 12.80 16.59 24.96
N ALA A 66 12.15 15.45 24.73
CA ALA A 66 12.27 14.25 25.55
C ALA A 66 13.58 13.48 25.32
N GLY A 67 14.50 13.98 24.49
CA GLY A 67 15.82 13.37 24.25
C GLY A 67 15.86 12.32 23.15
N ALA A 68 14.79 12.12 22.38
CA ALA A 68 14.82 11.21 21.24
C ALA A 68 15.79 11.71 20.15
N SER A 69 16.46 10.78 19.46
CA SER A 69 17.25 11.13 18.29
C SER A 69 16.36 11.73 17.18
N HIS A 70 16.97 12.39 16.19
CA HIS A 70 16.24 12.92 15.03
C HIS A 70 15.41 11.83 14.33
N SER A 71 16.02 10.68 14.05
CA SER A 71 15.36 9.54 13.40
C SER A 71 14.20 8.99 14.24
N GLN A 72 14.36 8.84 15.54
CA GLN A 72 13.30 8.38 16.44
C GLN A 72 12.14 9.38 16.51
N ALA A 73 12.44 10.70 16.58
CA ALA A 73 11.41 11.73 16.58
C ALA A 73 10.64 11.75 15.26
N LEU A 74 11.33 11.68 14.12
CA LEU A 74 10.67 11.58 12.80
C LEU A 74 9.78 10.35 12.72
N HIS A 75 10.30 9.18 13.08
CA HIS A 75 9.52 7.93 13.03
C HIS A 75 8.21 8.04 13.82
N ASN A 76 8.26 8.64 15.00
CA ASN A 76 7.09 8.76 15.85
C ASN A 76 6.13 9.89 15.44
N ALA A 77 6.62 10.91 14.76
CA ALA A 77 5.86 12.08 14.33
C ALA A 77 5.33 12.01 12.89
N LEU A 78 5.88 11.13 12.05
CA LEU A 78 5.38 10.90 10.70
C LEU A 78 4.13 10.04 10.74
N LEU A 79 3.01 10.61 10.32
CA LEU A 79 1.72 9.94 10.22
C LEU A 79 1.53 9.45 8.79
N CYS A 80 1.29 8.16 8.64
CA CYS A 80 1.17 7.46 7.37
C CYS A 80 -0.23 6.88 7.19
N PRO A 81 -0.75 6.83 5.95
CA PRO A 81 -2.02 6.22 5.64
C PRO A 81 -1.87 4.73 5.35
N ALA A 82 -2.91 3.96 5.69
CA ALA A 82 -3.10 2.62 5.16
C ALA A 82 -4.59 2.35 4.97
N PHE A 83 -4.94 1.90 3.78
CA PHE A 83 -6.26 1.45 3.40
C PHE A 83 -6.24 -0.05 3.19
N ALA A 84 -7.20 -0.77 3.75
CA ALA A 84 -7.42 -2.17 3.45
C ALA A 84 -8.88 -2.40 3.07
N GLY A 85 -9.10 -2.82 1.85
CA GLY A 85 -10.42 -3.21 1.36
C GLY A 85 -10.86 -4.50 2.05
N ARG A 86 -12.04 -4.50 2.63
CA ARG A 86 -12.60 -5.67 3.34
C ARG A 86 -13.33 -6.63 2.40
N TYR A 87 -13.78 -6.11 1.25
CA TYR A 87 -14.47 -6.90 0.23
C TYR A 87 -13.51 -7.45 -0.79
N GLY A 88 -13.88 -8.62 -1.30
CA GLY A 88 -13.15 -9.25 -2.36
C GLY A 88 -11.95 -10.07 -1.90
N ALA A 89 -11.96 -10.55 -0.64
CA ALA A 89 -11.02 -11.57 -0.25
C ALA A 89 -11.31 -12.86 -1.02
N ALA A 90 -10.42 -13.20 -1.93
CA ALA A 90 -10.49 -14.40 -2.76
C ALA A 90 -9.08 -14.86 -3.11
N ALA A 91 -8.87 -16.17 -3.28
CA ALA A 91 -7.58 -16.69 -3.72
C ALA A 91 -7.31 -16.44 -5.21
N ARG A 92 -8.36 -16.14 -5.99
CA ARG A 92 -8.27 -15.91 -7.44
C ARG A 92 -9.26 -14.85 -7.87
N GLY A 93 -8.95 -14.19 -8.98
CA GLY A 93 -9.80 -13.15 -9.55
C GLY A 93 -9.02 -11.97 -10.12
N ALA A 94 -9.73 -10.87 -10.30
CA ALA A 94 -9.14 -9.63 -10.79
C ALA A 94 -9.43 -8.49 -9.81
N TRP A 95 -8.38 -7.78 -9.43
CA TRP A 95 -8.44 -6.56 -8.64
C TRP A 95 -7.96 -5.40 -9.49
N GLU A 96 -8.60 -4.25 -9.30
CA GLU A 96 -8.34 -3.10 -10.14
C GLU A 96 -8.57 -1.81 -9.35
N LEU A 97 -7.68 -0.86 -9.54
CA LEU A 97 -7.76 0.48 -8.97
C LEU A 97 -7.22 1.53 -9.95
N GLU A 98 -7.65 2.76 -9.80
CA GLU A 98 -6.95 3.94 -10.34
C GLU A 98 -6.17 4.61 -9.21
N LEU A 99 -4.97 5.10 -9.52
CA LEU A 99 -4.13 5.78 -8.55
C LEU A 99 -3.33 6.89 -9.23
N GLN A 100 -3.17 7.98 -8.48
CA GLN A 100 -2.29 9.11 -8.78
C GLN A 100 -1.56 9.51 -7.51
N ALA A 101 -0.25 9.72 -7.62
CA ALA A 101 0.57 10.20 -6.51
C ALA A 101 1.44 11.36 -6.97
N PRO A 102 1.38 12.54 -6.31
CA PRO A 102 2.23 13.66 -6.68
C PRO A 102 3.71 13.29 -6.62
N PRO A 103 4.56 13.82 -7.51
CA PRO A 103 5.99 13.52 -7.52
C PRO A 103 6.63 13.81 -6.15
N SER A 104 7.33 12.83 -5.62
CA SER A 104 8.03 12.96 -4.34
C SER A 104 9.13 11.92 -4.22
N ASP A 105 10.32 12.35 -3.89
CA ASP A 105 11.44 11.46 -3.51
C ASP A 105 11.29 10.91 -2.08
N ARG A 106 10.33 11.45 -1.31
CA ARG A 106 10.11 11.15 0.11
C ARG A 106 9.10 10.04 0.34
N VAL A 107 8.25 9.74 -0.64
CA VAL A 107 7.15 8.79 -0.49
C VAL A 107 7.50 7.43 -1.06
N GLU A 108 7.37 6.41 -0.23
CA GLU A 108 7.29 5.01 -0.62
C GLU A 108 5.81 4.62 -0.65
N LEU A 109 5.36 4.15 -1.80
CA LEU A 109 3.96 3.78 -2.04
C LEU A 109 3.87 2.31 -2.40
N VAL A 110 2.92 1.62 -1.79
CA VAL A 110 2.61 0.23 -2.13
C VAL A 110 1.10 0.08 -2.33
N ALA A 111 0.71 -0.43 -3.50
CA ALA A 111 -0.63 -0.94 -3.76
C ALA A 111 -0.52 -2.44 -4.02
N MET A 112 -1.13 -3.26 -3.19
CA MET A 112 -0.90 -4.70 -3.17
C MET A 112 -2.17 -5.50 -2.89
N LEU A 113 -2.10 -6.78 -3.22
CA LEU A 113 -2.93 -7.79 -2.57
C LEU A 113 -2.17 -8.30 -1.35
N TRP A 114 -2.88 -8.43 -0.25
CA TRP A 114 -2.36 -8.89 1.03
C TRP A 114 -3.19 -10.08 1.52
N PRO A 115 -2.60 -11.09 2.15
CA PRO A 115 -3.35 -12.22 2.68
C PRO A 115 -4.41 -11.77 3.69
N GLN A 116 -5.56 -12.42 3.68
CA GLN A 116 -6.65 -12.12 4.61
C GLN A 116 -6.25 -12.42 6.07
N ASP A 117 -5.41 -13.41 6.28
CA ASP A 117 -4.75 -13.71 7.54
C ASP A 117 -3.26 -13.31 7.43
N ASP A 118 -2.82 -12.36 8.25
CA ASP A 118 -1.44 -11.86 8.24
C ASP A 118 -0.39 -12.98 8.49
N ARG A 119 -0.80 -14.09 9.11
CA ARG A 119 0.05 -15.27 9.34
C ARG A 119 0.40 -16.03 8.07
N ASP A 120 -0.36 -15.83 7.00
CA ASP A 120 -0.09 -16.47 5.71
C ASP A 120 1.07 -15.80 4.96
N TRP A 121 1.49 -14.59 5.37
CA TRP A 121 2.62 -13.92 4.73
C TRP A 121 3.91 -14.78 4.80
N PRO A 122 4.73 -14.82 3.72
CA PRO A 122 4.71 -14.02 2.48
C PRO A 122 3.77 -14.57 1.39
N ARG A 123 3.05 -15.65 1.65
CA ARG A 123 2.08 -16.22 0.73
C ARG A 123 0.95 -15.22 0.47
N GLY A 124 0.65 -14.94 -0.78
CA GLY A 124 -0.46 -14.06 -1.16
C GLY A 124 -0.13 -12.57 -1.26
N GLU A 125 1.09 -12.14 -1.00
CA GLU A 125 1.48 -10.76 -1.30
C GLU A 125 1.81 -10.59 -2.78
N VAL A 126 1.00 -9.77 -3.47
CA VAL A 126 1.17 -9.44 -4.89
C VAL A 126 1.10 -7.93 -5.05
N ASN A 127 2.22 -7.28 -5.34
CA ASN A 127 2.30 -5.84 -5.47
C ASN A 127 1.95 -5.40 -6.89
N LEU A 128 0.88 -4.61 -7.01
CA LEU A 128 0.45 -3.99 -8.26
C LEU A 128 1.39 -2.85 -8.63
N LEU A 129 1.81 -2.14 -7.60
CA LEU A 129 2.69 -0.98 -7.65
C LEU A 129 3.47 -0.95 -6.34
N GLU A 130 4.78 -0.80 -6.43
CA GLU A 130 5.65 -0.60 -5.27
C GLU A 130 6.83 0.30 -5.66
N GLY A 131 7.18 1.26 -4.81
CA GLY A 131 8.38 2.07 -4.98
C GLY A 131 8.21 3.55 -4.66
N ARG A 132 9.23 4.31 -5.04
CA ARG A 132 9.30 5.76 -4.82
C ARG A 132 8.53 6.51 -5.87
N VAL A 133 7.70 7.44 -5.42
CA VAL A 133 6.76 8.16 -6.29
C VAL A 133 7.45 9.11 -7.27
N GLY A 134 8.63 9.62 -6.96
CA GLY A 134 9.30 10.66 -7.78
C GLY A 134 10.33 10.15 -8.79
N THR A 135 10.50 8.84 -8.95
CA THR A 135 11.61 8.30 -9.74
C THR A 135 11.28 8.07 -11.23
N GLY A 136 10.01 8.20 -11.64
CA GLY A 136 9.57 7.81 -12.99
C GLY A 136 9.55 6.29 -13.21
N GLN A 137 9.83 5.53 -12.16
CA GLN A 137 9.83 4.07 -12.17
C GLN A 137 9.06 3.53 -10.97
N THR A 138 8.41 2.41 -11.19
CA THR A 138 7.75 1.62 -10.16
C THR A 138 8.03 0.15 -10.41
N MET A 139 7.66 -0.71 -9.49
CA MET A 139 7.78 -2.15 -9.72
C MET A 139 6.47 -2.89 -9.40
N THR A 140 6.30 -4.03 -10.04
CA THR A 140 5.41 -5.09 -9.59
C THR A 140 6.23 -6.14 -8.87
N ASN A 141 5.64 -6.80 -7.89
CA ASN A 141 6.33 -7.83 -7.15
C ASN A 141 5.38 -8.98 -6.79
N LEU A 142 5.94 -10.16 -6.59
CA LEU A 142 5.28 -11.32 -6.01
C LEU A 142 6.17 -11.83 -4.88
N HIS A 143 5.58 -12.08 -3.72
CA HIS A 143 6.25 -12.72 -2.59
C HIS A 143 5.67 -14.11 -2.35
N TRP A 144 6.52 -15.08 -1.98
CA TRP A 144 6.13 -16.44 -1.62
C TRP A 144 7.15 -17.05 -0.67
N PRO A 145 6.79 -18.05 0.12
CA PRO A 145 7.77 -18.85 0.85
C PRO A 145 8.39 -19.91 -0.09
N ASP A 146 9.68 -20.18 0.04
CA ASP A 146 10.28 -21.36 -0.57
C ASP A 146 9.89 -22.66 0.20
N ILE A 147 10.53 -23.76 -0.16
CA ILE A 147 10.26 -25.06 0.47
C ILE A 147 10.58 -25.11 1.96
N ASP A 148 11.50 -24.27 2.41
CA ASP A 148 11.94 -24.15 3.81
C ASP A 148 11.17 -23.04 4.55
N GLY A 149 10.22 -22.38 3.90
CA GLY A 149 9.43 -21.27 4.44
C GLY A 149 10.14 -19.92 4.39
N VAL A 150 11.29 -19.82 3.74
CA VAL A 150 12.05 -18.56 3.62
C VAL A 150 11.37 -17.65 2.59
N PRO A 151 11.11 -16.37 2.94
CA PRO A 151 10.50 -15.42 2.00
C PRO A 151 11.34 -15.20 0.74
N GLN A 152 10.72 -15.41 -0.41
CA GLN A 152 11.25 -15.14 -1.74
C GLN A 152 10.45 -14.02 -2.40
N HIS A 153 11.02 -13.35 -3.39
CA HIS A 153 10.32 -12.35 -4.18
C HIS A 153 10.79 -12.30 -5.63
N ALA A 154 9.91 -11.80 -6.50
CA ALA A 154 10.21 -11.59 -7.92
C ALA A 154 9.80 -10.16 -8.33
N PRO A 155 10.66 -9.16 -8.18
CA PRO A 155 10.39 -7.80 -8.63
C PRO A 155 10.51 -7.67 -10.14
N ALA A 156 9.77 -6.73 -10.73
CA ALA A 156 9.97 -6.29 -12.11
C ALA A 156 9.68 -4.80 -12.23
N MET A 157 10.65 -4.04 -12.73
CA MET A 157 10.54 -2.59 -12.90
C MET A 157 9.64 -2.23 -14.09
N ILE A 158 8.92 -1.14 -13.93
CA ILE A 158 8.04 -0.55 -14.94
C ILE A 158 8.34 0.95 -15.01
N ASP A 159 8.62 1.46 -16.20
CA ASP A 159 8.72 2.90 -16.44
C ASP A 159 7.29 3.47 -16.47
N LEU A 160 6.98 4.32 -15.50
CA LEU A 160 5.65 4.88 -15.32
C LEU A 160 5.70 6.18 -14.52
N ASP A 161 5.06 7.22 -15.04
CA ASP A 161 4.87 8.48 -14.32
C ASP A 161 3.63 8.39 -13.42
N VAL A 162 3.84 7.94 -12.19
CA VAL A 162 2.75 7.80 -11.20
C VAL A 162 2.12 9.14 -10.79
N SER A 163 2.63 10.28 -11.26
CA SER A 163 2.00 11.59 -11.05
C SER A 163 0.72 11.77 -11.88
N GLN A 164 0.52 10.94 -12.86
CA GLN A 164 -0.70 10.88 -13.65
C GLN A 164 -1.65 9.80 -13.11
N TRP A 165 -2.94 9.92 -13.41
CA TRP A 165 -3.89 8.86 -13.13
C TRP A 165 -3.60 7.67 -14.03
N HIS A 166 -3.32 6.51 -13.40
CA HIS A 166 -3.18 5.23 -14.09
C HIS A 166 -4.12 4.20 -13.51
N ARG A 167 -4.54 3.29 -14.36
CA ARG A 167 -5.39 2.17 -14.01
C ARG A 167 -4.55 0.91 -13.87
N TYR A 168 -4.42 0.42 -12.65
CA TYR A 168 -3.66 -0.78 -12.31
C TYR A 168 -4.61 -1.96 -12.16
N ARG A 169 -4.22 -3.07 -12.74
CA ARG A 169 -4.96 -4.32 -12.63
C ARG A 169 -4.02 -5.48 -12.39
N VAL A 170 -4.41 -6.37 -11.47
CA VAL A 170 -3.79 -7.67 -11.29
C VAL A 170 -4.84 -8.76 -11.42
N GLU A 171 -4.49 -9.82 -12.12
CA GLU A 171 -5.30 -11.02 -12.25
C GLU A 171 -4.52 -12.20 -11.68
N VAL A 172 -5.08 -12.82 -10.67
CA VAL A 172 -4.59 -14.08 -10.10
C VAL A 172 -5.38 -15.21 -10.73
N LEU A 173 -4.71 -16.00 -11.54
CA LEU A 173 -5.27 -17.11 -12.33
C LEU A 173 -4.63 -18.42 -11.88
N PRO A 174 -5.21 -19.59 -12.22
CA PRO A 174 -4.54 -20.86 -11.98
C PRO A 174 -3.14 -20.88 -12.62
N GLY A 175 -2.10 -21.03 -11.79
CA GLY A 175 -0.70 -21.14 -12.22
C GLY A 175 -0.09 -19.87 -12.80
N ARG A 176 -0.77 -18.72 -12.76
CA ARG A 176 -0.30 -17.51 -13.42
C ARG A 176 -0.83 -16.24 -12.76
N ILE A 177 0.01 -15.21 -12.71
CA ILE A 177 -0.40 -13.85 -12.36
C ILE A 177 -0.12 -12.93 -13.55
N ARG A 178 -1.04 -12.01 -13.83
CA ARG A 178 -0.91 -11.00 -14.88
C ARG A 178 -1.14 -9.61 -14.32
N TRP A 179 -0.20 -8.69 -14.59
CA TRP A 179 -0.31 -7.28 -14.27
C TRP A 179 -0.56 -6.46 -15.54
N ALA A 180 -1.44 -5.50 -15.44
CA ALA A 180 -1.72 -4.55 -16.52
C ALA A 180 -1.79 -3.12 -15.97
N VAL A 181 -1.32 -2.16 -16.78
CA VAL A 181 -1.46 -0.72 -16.56
C VAL A 181 -2.15 -0.14 -17.79
N ASP A 182 -3.20 0.65 -17.58
CA ASP A 182 -4.01 1.28 -18.63
C ASP A 182 -4.49 0.31 -19.73
N GLY A 183 -4.85 -0.90 -19.27
CA GLY A 183 -5.33 -1.97 -20.16
C GLY A 183 -4.24 -2.74 -20.90
N ARG A 184 -2.97 -2.35 -20.76
CA ARG A 184 -1.84 -3.06 -21.38
C ARG A 184 -1.19 -4.00 -20.38
N THR A 185 -1.00 -5.26 -20.74
CA THR A 185 -0.24 -6.20 -19.93
C THR A 185 1.21 -5.76 -19.88
N VAL A 186 1.71 -5.48 -18.66
CA VAL A 186 3.11 -5.07 -18.40
C VAL A 186 3.94 -6.24 -17.90
N ARG A 187 3.28 -7.25 -17.31
CA ARG A 187 3.96 -8.46 -16.81
C ARG A 187 3.03 -9.65 -16.79
N THR A 188 3.60 -10.83 -17.06
CA THR A 188 2.98 -12.12 -16.77
C THR A 188 4.02 -12.98 -16.08
N LEU A 189 3.63 -13.68 -15.02
CA LEU A 189 4.49 -14.59 -14.27
C LEU A 189 3.76 -15.93 -14.09
N GLU A 190 4.41 -17.01 -14.50
CA GLU A 190 3.95 -18.36 -14.18
C GLU A 190 4.29 -18.70 -12.73
N THR A 191 3.31 -19.18 -11.98
CA THR A 191 3.39 -19.32 -10.52
C THR A 191 3.22 -20.77 -10.05
N HIS A 192 3.65 -21.74 -10.85
CA HIS A 192 3.54 -23.16 -10.47
C HIS A 192 4.29 -23.47 -9.17
N HIS A 193 5.37 -22.74 -8.89
CA HIS A 193 6.18 -22.85 -7.66
C HIS A 193 5.74 -21.89 -6.55
N ALA A 194 4.88 -20.93 -6.86
CA ALA A 194 4.43 -19.87 -5.95
C ALA A 194 2.92 -19.64 -6.09
N PRO A 195 2.08 -20.66 -5.85
CA PRO A 195 0.64 -20.52 -6.02
C PRO A 195 0.06 -19.53 -5.00
N ILE A 196 -0.85 -18.68 -5.45
CA ILE A 196 -1.70 -17.90 -4.56
C ILE A 196 -2.89 -18.79 -4.21
N ASP A 197 -2.86 -19.39 -3.05
CA ASP A 197 -3.86 -20.35 -2.55
C ASP A 197 -4.60 -19.88 -1.29
N THR A 198 -4.22 -18.70 -0.79
CA THR A 198 -4.89 -18.03 0.33
C THR A 198 -5.77 -16.89 -0.16
N PRO A 199 -6.91 -16.62 0.49
CA PRO A 199 -7.70 -15.43 0.20
C PRO A 199 -6.90 -14.14 0.42
N VAL A 200 -6.93 -13.25 -0.56
CA VAL A 200 -6.24 -11.95 -0.53
C VAL A 200 -7.21 -10.80 -0.72
N HIS A 201 -6.87 -9.66 -0.19
CA HIS A 201 -7.62 -8.41 -0.33
C HIS A 201 -6.70 -7.25 -0.73
N MET A 202 -7.27 -6.18 -1.27
CA MET A 202 -6.49 -5.03 -1.69
C MET A 202 -6.08 -4.18 -0.50
N VAL A 203 -4.80 -3.81 -0.47
CA VAL A 203 -4.22 -2.85 0.47
C VAL A 203 -3.53 -1.75 -0.33
N VAL A 204 -3.69 -0.50 0.09
CA VAL A 204 -2.92 0.64 -0.41
C VAL A 204 -2.36 1.38 0.79
N GLN A 205 -1.06 1.50 0.84
CA GLN A 205 -0.37 2.17 1.95
C GLN A 205 0.78 3.02 1.44
N ALA A 206 1.16 4.00 2.22
CA ALA A 206 2.34 4.80 1.95
C ALA A 206 3.11 5.06 3.23
N GLY A 207 4.42 5.13 3.09
CA GLY A 207 5.36 5.49 4.14
C GLY A 207 6.36 6.51 3.62
N VAL A 208 7.31 6.89 4.47
CA VAL A 208 8.36 7.83 4.12
C VAL A 208 9.67 7.08 3.90
N ASN A 209 10.36 7.43 2.82
CA ASN A 209 11.67 6.87 2.49
C ASN A 209 12.72 7.28 3.55
N PRO A 210 13.33 6.34 4.28
CA PRO A 210 14.30 6.65 5.31
C PRO A 210 15.61 7.24 4.78
N ALA A 211 15.96 6.98 3.52
CA ALA A 211 17.21 7.48 2.94
C ALA A 211 17.27 9.02 2.84
N ILE A 212 16.14 9.71 3.05
CA ILE A 212 16.06 11.18 3.00
C ILE A 212 15.94 11.83 4.37
N GLN A 213 16.16 11.10 5.47
CA GLN A 213 16.07 11.64 6.84
C GLN A 213 16.89 12.90 7.03
N ASP A 214 18.09 12.96 6.46
CA ASP A 214 19.01 14.10 6.58
C ASP A 214 18.47 15.39 5.92
N GLY A 215 17.47 15.27 5.03
CA GLY A 215 16.78 16.41 4.42
C GLY A 215 15.67 17.03 5.28
N TRP A 216 15.35 16.42 6.42
CA TRP A 216 14.32 16.92 7.34
C TRP A 216 14.96 17.83 8.38
N ARG A 217 14.55 19.09 8.39
CA ARG A 217 15.03 20.10 9.35
C ARG A 217 13.98 20.38 10.41
N ASP A 218 14.39 20.91 11.55
CA ASP A 218 13.51 21.13 12.72
C ASP A 218 12.31 22.05 12.45
N ASN A 219 12.34 22.88 11.42
CA ASN A 219 11.24 23.78 11.04
C ASN A 219 10.48 23.33 9.78
N PHE A 220 10.63 22.09 9.37
CA PHE A 220 10.01 21.56 8.16
C PHE A 220 8.54 21.20 8.41
N GLU A 221 7.64 21.77 7.61
CA GLU A 221 6.25 21.31 7.50
C GLU A 221 6.10 20.50 6.23
N TRP A 222 5.46 19.35 6.33
CA TRP A 222 5.29 18.48 5.19
C TRP A 222 4.00 17.69 5.24
N GLU A 223 3.32 17.75 4.12
CA GLU A 223 2.13 16.94 3.85
C GLU A 223 2.15 16.50 2.38
N GLN A 224 1.76 15.26 2.12
CA GLN A 224 1.64 14.70 0.79
C GLN A 224 0.37 13.86 0.71
N THR A 225 -0.43 14.07 -0.33
CA THR A 225 -1.67 13.30 -0.53
C THR A 225 -1.62 12.51 -1.82
N ILE A 226 -1.88 11.21 -1.71
CA ILE A 226 -2.05 10.26 -2.80
C ILE A 226 -3.55 10.05 -2.98
N LEU A 227 -4.02 9.98 -4.21
CA LEU A 227 -5.42 9.72 -4.53
C LEU A 227 -5.56 8.36 -5.19
N PHE A 228 -6.56 7.58 -4.78
CA PHE A 228 -6.90 6.37 -5.48
C PHE A 228 -8.40 6.09 -5.50
N ARG A 229 -8.83 5.25 -6.43
CA ARG A 229 -10.20 4.77 -6.58
C ARG A 229 -10.19 3.26 -6.74
N PRO A 230 -10.74 2.48 -5.82
CA PRO A 230 -10.94 1.07 -6.04
C PRO A 230 -12.02 0.88 -7.12
N LEU A 231 -11.72 0.10 -8.16
CA LEU A 231 -12.62 -0.11 -9.29
C LEU A 231 -13.25 -1.49 -9.27
N ARG A 232 -12.47 -2.53 -8.92
CA ARG A 232 -12.90 -3.91 -8.95
C ARG A 232 -12.21 -4.73 -7.87
N ALA A 233 -13.00 -5.60 -7.25
CA ALA A 233 -12.52 -6.71 -6.44
C ALA A 233 -13.43 -7.92 -6.67
N PRO A 234 -12.95 -9.16 -6.57
CA PRO A 234 -13.81 -10.34 -6.60
C PRO A 234 -14.84 -10.28 -5.49
N ARG A 235 -16.05 -10.73 -5.74
CA ARG A 235 -17.03 -10.91 -4.67
C ARG A 235 -16.64 -12.15 -3.89
N GLY A 236 -16.33 -12.00 -2.61
CA GLY A 236 -16.05 -13.13 -1.73
C GLY A 236 -17.24 -14.11 -1.73
N GLY A 237 -16.97 -15.40 -1.95
CA GLY A 237 -17.96 -16.46 -1.80
C GLY A 237 -18.35 -17.24 -3.06
N GLN A 238 -17.75 -17.01 -4.21
CA GLN A 238 -17.90 -17.92 -5.35
C GLN A 238 -16.56 -18.61 -5.68
N LEU A 239 -16.28 -19.66 -4.91
CA LEU A 239 -15.43 -20.75 -5.38
C LEU A 239 -16.36 -21.67 -6.20
N SER A 240 -16.35 -21.55 -7.51
CA SER A 240 -16.86 -22.56 -8.42
C SER A 240 -15.69 -23.39 -8.93
#